data_ee1fa13042d67e4422a314828b0cf860
#
_entry.id   ee1fa13042d67e4422a314828b0cf860
#
_cell.length_a   1.000
_cell.length_b   1.000
_cell.length_c   1.000
_cell.angle_alpha   90.00
_cell.angle_beta   90.00
_cell.angle_gamma   90.00
#
_symmetry.space_group_name_H-M   'P 1'
#
loop_
_entity.id
_entity.type
_entity.pdbx_description
1 polymer ?
#
loop_
_entity_poly.entity_id
_entity_poly.type
_entity_poly.pdbx_seq_one_letter_code
_entity_poly.pdbx_strand_id
1 'polypeptide(L)'
;YSDERLPFKGELNRLETNYDRLRLQLFQESPVYDSLLDNDLFPEFSNSFLLLIGREKPEIATVYSKFSNERSPEFSLRTDICKEGKKDRFVRKVPTEATAEKHVRNLESLSREMARIYAKEGLELNQCTLEKQGVRLEFLRGKTLEEHLDALVEQGRNEEAEKLLFRYVEKVRRIHSGEAFYKTPEFVKVFGNVSQEGTLSCSGISNIDLVPANILIDNDRISVIDYEWTFRFPIPGNFIIYRMIHYYLESDGKRRALK
;
A
#
# COMPACT_ATOMS: atom_id res chain seq x y z
N TYR A 1 10.79 -4.11 20.01
CA TYR A 1 11.60 -3.07 19.36
C TYR A 1 13.02 -3.61 19.28
N SER A 2 13.57 -3.70 18.08
CA SER A 2 14.99 -3.94 17.88
C SER A 2 15.74 -2.63 18.15
N ASP A 3 17.03 -2.71 18.52
CA ASP A 3 17.89 -1.54 18.65
C ASP A 3 18.07 -0.73 17.34
N GLU A 4 17.42 -1.18 16.25
CA GLU A 4 17.36 -0.48 14.97
C GLU A 4 16.04 0.26 14.87
N ARG A 5 16.12 1.58 14.97
CA ARG A 5 14.99 2.47 14.69
C ARG A 5 14.52 2.22 13.26
N LEU A 6 13.27 1.88 13.14
CA LEU A 6 12.62 1.94 11.85
C LEU A 6 12.25 3.41 11.60
N PRO A 7 12.64 4.00 10.47
CA PRO A 7 12.27 5.38 10.13
C PRO A 7 10.80 5.41 9.67
N PHE A 8 9.87 5.12 10.57
CA PHE A 8 8.43 5.18 10.30
C PHE A 8 7.81 6.51 10.72
N LYS A 9 8.55 7.61 10.56
CA LYS A 9 7.92 8.91 10.51
C LYS A 9 6.85 8.86 9.40
N GLY A 10 5.63 9.16 9.75
CA GLY A 10 4.51 9.13 8.84
C GLY A 10 3.63 7.89 8.87
N GLU A 11 4.12 6.66 9.15
CA GLU A 11 3.24 5.50 9.25
C GLU A 11 2.51 5.42 10.61
N LEU A 12 3.14 5.82 11.69
CA LEU A 12 2.46 5.92 12.99
C LEU A 12 1.38 7.01 13.02
N ASN A 13 1.41 7.90 12.07
CA ASN A 13 0.45 8.98 11.90
C ASN A 13 -0.90 8.53 11.35
N ARG A 14 -0.96 7.33 10.82
CA ARG A 14 -2.17 6.67 10.32
C ARG A 14 -2.78 5.74 11.36
N LEU A 15 -2.52 5.99 12.66
CA LEU A 15 -3.25 5.31 13.71
C LEU A 15 -4.72 5.64 13.57
N GLU A 16 -5.45 4.61 13.21
CA GLU A 16 -6.84 4.66 12.84
C GLU A 16 -7.70 5.22 13.97
N THR A 17 -8.69 6.00 13.59
CA THR A 17 -9.73 6.50 14.48
C THR A 17 -10.39 5.32 15.21
N ASN A 18 -10.66 5.45 16.51
CA ASN A 18 -11.47 4.49 17.24
C ASN A 18 -12.82 4.31 16.54
N TYR A 19 -13.06 3.13 15.98
CA TYR A 19 -14.29 2.80 15.25
C TYR A 19 -15.52 2.68 16.16
N ASP A 20 -15.33 2.51 17.46
CA ASP A 20 -16.39 2.29 18.45
C ASP A 20 -16.96 3.58 19.04
N ARG A 21 -16.30 4.71 18.88
CA ARG A 21 -16.74 6.02 19.41
C ARG A 21 -16.30 7.17 18.51
N LEU A 22 -17.21 8.16 18.36
CA LEU A 22 -16.84 9.45 17.79
C LEU A 22 -15.81 10.11 18.73
N ARG A 23 -14.65 10.41 18.19
CA ARG A 23 -13.56 11.07 18.89
C ARG A 23 -13.47 12.52 18.43
N LEU A 24 -13.56 13.46 19.39
CA LEU A 24 -13.22 14.84 19.11
C LEU A 24 -11.70 14.97 19.10
N GLN A 25 -11.11 15.20 17.93
CA GLN A 25 -9.69 15.44 17.79
C GLN A 25 -9.38 16.89 18.09
N LEU A 26 -8.70 17.16 19.20
CA LEU A 26 -8.34 18.51 19.66
C LEU A 26 -7.05 19.03 19.02
N PHE A 27 -6.19 18.12 18.52
CA PHE A 27 -4.93 18.43 17.86
C PHE A 27 -4.56 17.31 16.89
N GLN A 28 -3.62 17.59 15.99
CA GLN A 28 -3.07 16.56 15.10
C GLN A 28 -2.10 15.68 15.91
N GLU A 29 -2.35 14.38 15.97
CA GLU A 29 -1.53 13.42 16.72
C GLU A 29 -0.21 13.09 16.02
N SER A 30 -0.20 13.21 14.71
CA SER A 30 0.95 12.95 13.84
C SER A 30 2.26 13.59 14.33
N PRO A 31 2.34 14.92 14.54
CA PRO A 31 3.57 15.54 15.03
C PRO A 31 3.99 15.08 16.43
N VAL A 32 3.02 14.61 17.25
CA VAL A 32 3.33 14.07 18.58
C VAL A 32 4.09 12.75 18.45
N TYR A 33 3.65 11.84 17.58
CA TYR A 33 4.36 10.58 17.35
C TYR A 33 5.74 10.80 16.75
N ASP A 34 5.89 11.72 15.82
CA ASP A 34 7.20 12.09 15.27
C ASP A 34 8.14 12.59 16.37
N SER A 35 7.64 13.45 17.26
CA SER A 35 8.39 13.94 18.41
C SER A 35 8.78 12.81 19.39
N LEU A 36 7.89 11.86 19.65
CA LEU A 36 8.19 10.70 20.49
C LEU A 36 9.27 9.81 19.87
N LEU A 37 9.25 9.62 18.55
CA LEU A 37 10.29 8.87 17.83
C LEU A 37 11.63 9.59 17.88
N ASP A 38 11.64 10.90 17.66
CA ASP A 38 12.87 11.70 17.66
C ASP A 38 13.57 11.74 19.03
N ASN A 39 12.80 11.59 20.11
CA ASN A 39 13.29 11.62 21.48
C ASN A 39 13.42 10.24 22.14
N ASP A 40 13.30 9.13 21.38
CA ASP A 40 13.37 7.76 21.91
C ASP A 40 12.27 7.39 22.94
N LEU A 41 11.21 8.16 23.02
CA LEU A 41 10.13 7.99 23.98
C LEU A 41 8.99 7.09 23.48
N PHE A 42 8.99 6.74 22.20
CA PHE A 42 7.89 5.95 21.63
C PHE A 42 7.60 4.64 22.38
N PRO A 43 8.60 3.85 22.83
CA PRO A 43 8.33 2.63 23.62
C PRO A 43 7.54 2.88 24.88
N GLU A 44 7.78 4.00 25.57
CA GLU A 44 7.11 4.37 26.84
C GLU A 44 5.62 4.71 26.63
N PHE A 45 5.27 5.17 25.43
CA PHE A 45 3.91 5.59 25.06
C PHE A 45 3.18 4.58 24.17
N SER A 46 3.80 3.44 23.86
CA SER A 46 3.17 2.40 23.05
C SER A 46 2.01 1.76 23.81
N ASN A 47 0.86 1.61 23.15
CA ASN A 47 -0.33 0.99 23.72
C ASN A 47 -0.35 -0.55 23.63
N SER A 48 0.59 -1.14 22.86
CA SER A 48 0.69 -2.59 22.70
C SER A 48 2.11 -3.02 22.35
N PHE A 49 2.46 -4.24 22.73
CA PHE A 49 3.77 -4.85 22.51
C PHE A 49 3.61 -6.27 21.99
N LEU A 50 4.40 -6.64 20.98
CA LEU A 50 4.59 -8.02 20.58
C LEU A 50 5.84 -8.57 21.28
N LEU A 51 5.67 -9.55 22.17
CA LEU A 51 6.75 -10.23 22.87
C LEU A 51 7.03 -11.59 22.22
N LEU A 52 8.26 -11.79 21.77
CA LEU A 52 8.77 -13.07 21.31
C LEU A 52 9.70 -13.64 22.38
N ILE A 53 9.29 -14.76 23.01
CA ILE A 53 10.06 -15.41 24.05
C ILE A 53 10.60 -16.74 23.51
N GLY A 54 11.91 -16.94 23.58
CA GLY A 54 12.58 -18.15 23.12
C GLY A 54 13.89 -18.39 23.88
N ARG A 55 14.43 -19.62 23.80
CA ARG A 55 15.73 -19.95 24.39
C ARG A 55 16.90 -19.40 23.62
N GLU A 56 16.72 -19.19 22.33
CA GLU A 56 17.73 -18.68 21.41
C GLU A 56 17.18 -17.49 20.62
N LYS A 57 18.08 -16.61 20.20
CA LYS A 57 17.71 -15.49 19.31
C LYS A 57 17.24 -16.07 17.97
N PRO A 58 16.02 -15.74 17.51
CA PRO A 58 15.54 -16.27 16.24
C PRO A 58 16.43 -15.82 15.09
N GLU A 59 16.67 -16.71 14.14
CA GLU A 59 17.42 -16.39 12.90
C GLU A 59 16.74 -15.27 12.10
N ILE A 60 15.41 -15.27 12.11
CA ILE A 60 14.57 -14.22 11.54
C ILE A 60 13.93 -13.41 12.68
N ALA A 61 14.26 -12.13 12.75
CA ALA A 61 13.65 -11.20 13.68
C ALA A 61 12.55 -10.39 13.00
N THR A 62 11.35 -10.37 13.59
CA THR A 62 10.30 -9.44 13.19
C THR A 62 10.58 -8.09 13.84
N VAL A 63 10.74 -7.06 13.02
CA VAL A 63 11.05 -5.70 13.49
C VAL A 63 9.83 -4.77 13.49
N TYR A 64 8.80 -5.14 12.74
CA TYR A 64 7.52 -4.44 12.71
C TYR A 64 6.41 -5.42 12.34
N SER A 65 5.21 -5.24 12.89
CA SER A 65 4.01 -5.99 12.51
C SER A 65 2.81 -5.06 12.43
N LYS A 66 2.03 -5.19 11.37
CA LYS A 66 0.74 -4.55 11.19
C LYS A 66 -0.34 -5.61 11.00
N PHE A 67 -1.43 -5.51 11.74
CA PHE A 67 -2.60 -6.37 11.62
C PHE A 67 -3.71 -5.62 10.88
N SER A 68 -4.29 -6.25 9.88
CA SER A 68 -5.45 -5.72 9.15
C SER A 68 -6.72 -6.33 9.73
N ASN A 69 -7.13 -5.84 10.92
CA ASN A 69 -8.25 -6.37 11.69
C ASN A 69 -9.63 -5.80 11.25
N GLU A 70 -9.62 -4.72 10.48
CA GLU A 70 -10.80 -4.04 9.94
C GLU A 70 -11.43 -4.76 8.73
N ARG A 71 -10.81 -5.85 8.29
CA ARG A 71 -11.23 -6.63 7.12
C ARG A 71 -12.06 -7.82 7.53
N SER A 72 -12.90 -8.31 6.62
CA SER A 72 -13.57 -9.59 6.82
C SER A 72 -12.56 -10.75 6.92
N PRO A 73 -12.92 -11.86 7.60
CA PRO A 73 -11.98 -12.95 7.91
C PRO A 73 -11.21 -13.51 6.70
N GLU A 74 -11.84 -13.56 5.53
CA GLU A 74 -11.21 -14.05 4.30
C GLU A 74 -10.11 -13.14 3.72
N PHE A 75 -9.98 -11.91 4.22
CA PHE A 75 -8.95 -10.93 3.82
C PHE A 75 -8.06 -10.50 4.98
N SER A 76 -8.27 -11.09 6.16
CA SER A 76 -7.55 -10.72 7.36
C SER A 76 -6.11 -11.25 7.32
N LEU A 77 -5.14 -10.37 7.44
CA LEU A 77 -3.72 -10.73 7.39
C LEU A 77 -2.86 -9.89 8.32
N ARG A 78 -1.67 -10.39 8.59
CA ARG A 78 -0.60 -9.67 9.27
C ARG A 78 0.52 -9.41 8.28
N THR A 79 0.99 -8.18 8.22
CA THR A 79 2.18 -7.78 7.48
C THR A 79 3.33 -7.60 8.47
N ASP A 80 4.39 -8.37 8.31
CA ASP A 80 5.60 -8.27 9.12
C ASP A 80 6.74 -7.70 8.28
N ILE A 81 7.53 -6.78 8.83
CA ILE A 81 8.86 -6.47 8.31
C ILE A 81 9.83 -7.31 9.12
N CYS A 82 10.59 -8.14 8.43
CA CYS A 82 11.50 -9.10 9.01
C CYS A 82 12.95 -8.78 8.62
N LYS A 83 13.89 -9.18 9.51
CA LYS A 83 15.33 -9.14 9.27
C LYS A 83 15.91 -10.52 9.49
N GLU A 84 16.70 -11.02 8.56
CA GLU A 84 17.34 -12.33 8.59
C GLU A 84 18.83 -12.16 8.85
N GLY A 85 19.26 -12.34 10.10
CA GLY A 85 20.66 -12.16 10.53
C GLY A 85 21.17 -10.75 10.22
N LYS A 86 22.27 -10.66 9.44
CA LYS A 86 22.85 -9.40 8.94
C LYS A 86 22.34 -9.04 7.53
N LYS A 87 21.48 -9.86 6.95
CA LYS A 87 20.94 -9.66 5.61
C LYS A 87 19.93 -8.50 5.58
N ASP A 88 19.56 -8.12 4.36
CA ASP A 88 18.54 -7.11 4.14
C ASP A 88 17.18 -7.53 4.70
N ARG A 89 16.33 -6.55 4.90
CA ARG A 89 14.95 -6.74 5.34
C ARG A 89 14.13 -7.38 4.24
N PHE A 90 13.05 -8.03 4.64
CA PHE A 90 12.00 -8.50 3.74
C PHE A 90 10.63 -8.31 4.39
N VAL A 91 9.59 -8.30 3.58
CA VAL A 91 8.21 -8.22 4.06
C VAL A 91 7.61 -9.62 4.00
N ARG A 92 6.87 -9.99 5.05
CA ARG A 92 6.09 -11.23 5.09
C ARG A 92 4.62 -10.87 5.29
N LYS A 93 3.74 -11.46 4.47
CA LYS A 93 2.29 -11.39 4.69
C LYS A 93 1.78 -12.78 5.06
N VAL A 94 1.10 -12.85 6.21
CA VAL A 94 0.63 -14.09 6.81
C VAL A 94 -0.86 -13.99 7.05
N PRO A 95 -1.68 -14.97 6.64
CA PRO A 95 -3.09 -14.97 7.00
C PRO A 95 -3.26 -15.07 8.52
N THR A 96 -4.15 -14.29 9.09
CA THR A 96 -4.51 -14.38 10.52
C THR A 96 -5.65 -15.35 10.77
N GLU A 97 -6.42 -15.66 9.72
CA GLU A 97 -7.50 -16.63 9.72
C GLU A 97 -7.28 -17.67 8.62
N ALA A 98 -7.71 -18.91 8.86
CA ALA A 98 -7.58 -19.98 7.86
C ALA A 98 -8.29 -19.66 6.54
N THR A 99 -9.39 -18.94 6.59
CA THR A 99 -10.15 -18.47 5.42
C THR A 99 -9.38 -17.49 4.54
N ALA A 100 -8.41 -16.75 5.11
CA ALA A 100 -7.57 -15.79 4.39
C ALA A 100 -6.38 -16.44 3.67
N GLU A 101 -6.09 -17.72 3.89
CA GLU A 101 -4.93 -18.38 3.30
C GLU A 101 -4.92 -18.28 1.76
N LYS A 102 -6.08 -18.52 1.14
CA LYS A 102 -6.22 -18.42 -0.32
C LYS A 102 -5.92 -17.01 -0.83
N HIS A 103 -6.39 -15.98 -0.14
CA HIS A 103 -6.14 -14.58 -0.49
C HIS A 103 -4.65 -14.26 -0.45
N VAL A 104 -3.98 -14.58 0.65
CA VAL A 104 -2.54 -14.30 0.84
C VAL A 104 -1.70 -15.07 -0.18
N ARG A 105 -1.94 -16.37 -0.38
CA ARG A 105 -1.17 -17.19 -1.32
C ARG A 105 -1.36 -16.77 -2.78
N ASN A 106 -2.50 -16.19 -3.11
CA ASN A 106 -2.80 -15.69 -4.45
C ASN A 106 -1.91 -14.49 -4.86
N LEU A 107 -1.32 -13.77 -3.90
CA LEU A 107 -0.44 -12.63 -4.17
C LEU A 107 0.75 -12.99 -5.07
N GLU A 108 1.31 -14.18 -4.93
CA GLU A 108 2.45 -14.63 -5.73
C GLU A 108 2.05 -14.78 -7.22
N SER A 109 0.91 -15.37 -7.52
CA SER A 109 0.45 -15.49 -8.91
C SER A 109 0.01 -14.14 -9.48
N LEU A 110 -0.63 -13.29 -8.68
CA LEU A 110 -1.00 -11.92 -9.08
C LEU A 110 0.24 -11.10 -9.43
N SER A 111 1.29 -11.16 -8.60
CA SER A 111 2.53 -10.42 -8.87
C SER A 111 3.15 -10.80 -10.22
N ARG A 112 3.17 -12.08 -10.58
CA ARG A 112 3.69 -12.56 -11.88
C ARG A 112 2.86 -12.10 -13.07
N GLU A 113 1.53 -12.12 -12.93
CA GLU A 113 0.62 -11.69 -13.99
C GLU A 113 0.72 -10.19 -14.23
N MET A 114 0.70 -9.40 -13.15
CA MET A 114 0.79 -7.95 -13.22
C MET A 114 2.16 -7.46 -13.72
N ALA A 115 3.25 -8.12 -13.31
CA ALA A 115 4.60 -7.73 -13.72
C ALA A 115 4.74 -7.66 -15.24
N ARG A 116 4.10 -8.56 -15.99
CA ARG A 116 4.13 -8.58 -17.47
C ARG A 116 3.43 -7.36 -18.09
N ILE A 117 2.39 -6.86 -17.44
CA ILE A 117 1.60 -5.72 -17.92
C ILE A 117 2.30 -4.42 -17.53
N TYR A 118 2.73 -4.30 -16.28
CA TYR A 118 3.30 -3.09 -15.70
C TYR A 118 4.69 -2.77 -16.25
N ALA A 119 5.48 -3.79 -16.59
CA ALA A 119 6.79 -3.61 -17.21
C ALA A 119 6.74 -2.82 -18.53
N LYS A 120 5.64 -2.90 -19.28
CA LYS A 120 5.45 -2.12 -20.52
C LYS A 120 5.45 -0.61 -20.29
N GLU A 121 5.08 -0.20 -19.08
CA GLU A 121 5.04 1.19 -18.63
C GLU A 121 6.24 1.57 -17.72
N GLY A 122 7.24 0.69 -17.62
CA GLY A 122 8.42 0.88 -16.77
C GLY A 122 8.06 0.87 -15.27
N LEU A 123 7.04 0.10 -14.89
CA LEU A 123 6.70 -0.16 -13.51
C LEU A 123 7.08 -1.60 -13.17
N GLU A 124 7.82 -1.77 -12.09
CA GLU A 124 8.17 -3.07 -11.56
C GLU A 124 7.27 -3.45 -10.38
N LEU A 125 7.23 -4.71 -10.03
CA LEU A 125 6.62 -5.19 -8.79
C LEU A 125 7.72 -5.75 -7.90
N ASN A 126 7.62 -5.55 -6.59
CA ASN A 126 8.51 -6.22 -5.66
C ASN A 126 8.33 -7.74 -5.78
N GLN A 127 9.44 -8.48 -5.72
CA GLN A 127 9.41 -9.93 -5.82
C GLN A 127 8.55 -10.54 -4.72
N CYS A 128 7.69 -11.48 -5.13
CA CYS A 128 6.81 -12.21 -4.22
C CYS A 128 7.04 -13.71 -4.39
N THR A 129 7.30 -14.40 -3.28
CA THR A 129 7.52 -15.85 -3.25
C THR A 129 6.64 -16.51 -2.20
N LEU A 130 6.15 -17.71 -2.48
CA LEU A 130 5.39 -18.50 -1.51
C LEU A 130 6.28 -19.00 -0.40
N GLU A 131 5.79 -18.89 0.83
CA GLU A 131 6.35 -19.53 2.02
C GLU A 131 5.34 -20.53 2.62
N LYS A 132 5.78 -21.31 3.62
CA LYS A 132 4.91 -22.27 4.30
C LYS A 132 3.68 -21.60 4.91
N GLN A 133 3.83 -20.40 5.46
CA GLN A 133 2.79 -19.66 6.16
C GLN A 133 2.52 -18.30 5.50
N GLY A 134 2.30 -18.28 4.19
CA GLY A 134 1.97 -17.04 3.50
C GLY A 134 2.91 -16.71 2.36
N VAL A 135 3.31 -15.44 2.23
CA VAL A 135 4.23 -14.97 1.19
C VAL A 135 5.33 -14.11 1.75
N ARG A 136 6.50 -14.19 1.11
CA ARG A 136 7.64 -13.30 1.32
C ARG A 136 7.75 -12.35 0.15
N LEU A 137 7.89 -11.06 0.45
CA LEU A 137 8.07 -10.00 -0.53
C LEU A 137 9.42 -9.30 -0.30
N GLU A 138 10.01 -8.86 -1.39
CA GLU A 138 11.21 -8.01 -1.35
C GLU A 138 10.91 -6.71 -0.60
N PHE A 139 11.78 -6.35 0.34
CA PHE A 139 11.71 -5.03 0.99
C PHE A 139 12.43 -4.02 0.10
N LEU A 140 11.68 -3.09 -0.45
CA LEU A 140 12.21 -2.03 -1.30
C LEU A 140 12.54 -0.80 -0.47
N ARG A 141 13.60 -0.10 -0.89
CA ARG A 141 13.98 1.22 -0.36
C ARG A 141 13.52 2.27 -1.36
N GLY A 142 13.52 3.52 -0.94
CA GLY A 142 13.11 4.64 -1.78
C GLY A 142 12.01 5.46 -1.11
N LYS A 143 11.63 6.54 -1.77
CA LYS A 143 10.49 7.37 -1.37
C LYS A 143 9.28 7.02 -2.19
N THR A 144 8.11 7.13 -1.59
CA THR A 144 6.86 6.96 -2.33
C THR A 144 6.62 8.14 -3.28
N LEU A 145 5.82 7.92 -4.32
CA LEU A 145 5.35 9.02 -5.17
C LEU A 145 4.60 10.06 -4.33
N GLU A 146 3.87 9.63 -3.30
CA GLU A 146 3.21 10.50 -2.34
C GLU A 146 4.20 11.44 -1.66
N GLU A 147 5.31 10.92 -1.11
CA GLU A 147 6.35 11.74 -0.47
C GLU A 147 7.02 12.72 -1.44
N HIS A 148 7.20 12.33 -2.70
CA HIS A 148 7.74 13.23 -3.73
C HIS A 148 6.76 14.36 -4.07
N LEU A 149 5.48 14.05 -4.18
CA LEU A 149 4.43 15.04 -4.44
C LEU A 149 4.30 16.01 -3.25
N ASP A 150 4.29 15.49 -2.02
CA ASP A 150 4.19 16.29 -0.80
C ASP A 150 5.36 17.26 -0.65
N ALA A 151 6.57 16.81 -0.95
CA ALA A 151 7.75 17.67 -0.93
C ALA A 151 7.67 18.85 -1.93
N LEU A 152 7.03 18.65 -3.09
CA LEU A 152 6.78 19.70 -4.05
C LEU A 152 5.68 20.68 -3.57
N VAL A 153 4.59 20.15 -3.02
CA VAL A 153 3.48 20.96 -2.47
C VAL A 153 3.97 21.82 -1.30
N GLU A 154 4.77 21.28 -0.40
CA GLU A 154 5.35 22.00 0.74
C GLU A 154 6.30 23.14 0.30
N GLN A 155 6.93 22.99 -0.86
CA GLN A 155 7.77 24.04 -1.49
C GLN A 155 6.96 25.04 -2.31
N GLY A 156 5.62 24.91 -2.42
CA GLY A 156 4.77 25.73 -3.26
C GLY A 156 4.90 25.46 -4.77
N ARG A 157 5.56 24.36 -5.17
CA ARG A 157 5.82 23.94 -6.56
C ARG A 157 4.64 23.11 -7.11
N ASN A 158 3.43 23.65 -7.02
CA ASN A 158 2.20 22.93 -7.32
C ASN A 158 2.13 22.44 -8.77
N GLU A 159 2.53 23.27 -9.75
CA GLU A 159 2.53 22.87 -11.16
C GLU A 159 3.46 21.67 -11.44
N GLU A 160 4.57 21.56 -10.72
CA GLU A 160 5.49 20.43 -10.87
C GLU A 160 4.92 19.17 -10.22
N ALA A 161 4.23 19.32 -9.07
CA ALA A 161 3.52 18.23 -8.45
C ALA A 161 2.40 17.69 -9.35
N GLU A 162 1.62 18.58 -9.97
CA GLU A 162 0.60 18.18 -10.95
C GLU A 162 1.20 17.43 -12.14
N LYS A 163 2.25 17.99 -12.75
CA LYS A 163 2.95 17.34 -13.87
C LYS A 163 3.50 15.97 -13.50
N LEU A 164 4.03 15.84 -12.27
CA LEU A 164 4.50 14.56 -11.74
C LEU A 164 3.34 13.58 -11.60
N LEU A 165 2.26 13.96 -10.94
CA LEU A 165 1.08 13.12 -10.73
C LEU A 165 0.49 12.66 -12.08
N PHE A 166 0.30 13.59 -13.02
CA PHE A 166 -0.24 13.27 -14.35
C PHE A 166 0.64 12.32 -15.15
N ARG A 167 1.95 12.36 -14.98
CA ARG A 167 2.86 11.35 -15.60
C ARG A 167 2.50 9.92 -15.17
N TYR A 168 2.15 9.72 -13.91
CA TYR A 168 1.74 8.40 -13.40
C TYR A 168 0.31 8.06 -13.79
N VAL A 169 -0.60 9.05 -13.79
CA VAL A 169 -1.96 8.88 -14.32
C VAL A 169 -1.90 8.36 -15.77
N GLU A 170 -1.02 8.92 -16.61
CA GLU A 170 -0.84 8.46 -17.99
C GLU A 170 -0.31 7.02 -18.09
N LYS A 171 0.59 6.60 -17.20
CA LYS A 171 1.00 5.19 -17.11
C LYS A 171 -0.19 4.28 -16.77
N VAL A 172 -0.98 4.64 -15.77
CA VAL A 172 -2.19 3.89 -15.38
C VAL A 172 -3.19 3.83 -16.53
N ARG A 173 -3.40 4.94 -17.24
CA ARG A 173 -4.28 5.00 -18.40
C ARG A 173 -3.83 4.03 -19.50
N ARG A 174 -2.53 3.99 -19.82
CA ARG A 174 -1.98 3.07 -20.83
C ARG A 174 -2.08 1.61 -20.42
N ILE A 175 -1.86 1.27 -19.14
CA ILE A 175 -2.08 -0.08 -18.59
C ILE A 175 -3.51 -0.55 -18.82
N HIS A 176 -4.50 0.35 -18.75
CA HIS A 176 -5.93 0.04 -18.84
C HIS A 176 -6.56 0.43 -20.20
N SER A 177 -5.76 0.58 -21.26
CA SER A 177 -6.26 0.99 -22.59
C SER A 177 -6.53 -0.18 -23.54
N GLY A 178 -6.30 -1.42 -23.12
CA GLY A 178 -6.24 -2.58 -24.04
C GLY A 178 -7.58 -3.11 -24.50
N GLU A 179 -8.63 -3.00 -23.69
CA GLU A 179 -9.91 -3.65 -23.93
C GLU A 179 -11.08 -2.72 -23.59
N ALA A 180 -12.23 -2.96 -24.22
CA ALA A 180 -13.47 -2.31 -23.83
C ALA A 180 -14.02 -2.96 -22.56
N PHE A 181 -14.39 -2.14 -21.57
CA PHE A 181 -14.98 -2.62 -20.33
C PHE A 181 -16.35 -3.26 -20.56
N TYR A 182 -16.56 -4.39 -19.92
CA TYR A 182 -17.87 -5.05 -19.81
C TYR A 182 -18.06 -5.56 -18.37
N LYS A 183 -19.28 -5.53 -17.88
CA LYS A 183 -19.60 -6.01 -16.53
C LYS A 183 -19.63 -7.53 -16.50
N THR A 184 -18.75 -8.12 -15.70
CA THR A 184 -18.79 -9.55 -15.40
C THR A 184 -19.61 -9.82 -14.13
N PRO A 185 -20.07 -11.05 -13.88
CA PRO A 185 -20.73 -11.44 -12.63
C PRO A 185 -19.85 -11.14 -11.40
N GLU A 186 -18.52 -11.34 -11.50
CA GLU A 186 -17.55 -11.06 -10.44
C GLU A 186 -17.48 -9.57 -10.15
N PHE A 187 -17.46 -8.72 -11.19
CA PHE A 187 -17.50 -7.27 -11.04
C PHE A 187 -18.78 -6.85 -10.30
N VAL A 188 -19.93 -7.35 -10.72
CA VAL A 188 -21.22 -7.02 -10.10
C VAL A 188 -21.27 -7.48 -8.64
N LYS A 189 -20.67 -8.62 -8.32
CA LYS A 189 -20.60 -9.12 -6.95
C LYS A 189 -19.80 -8.18 -6.02
N VAL A 190 -18.76 -7.54 -6.52
CA VAL A 190 -17.87 -6.66 -5.73
C VAL A 190 -18.35 -5.21 -5.72
N PHE A 191 -18.72 -4.68 -6.88
CA PHE A 191 -19.03 -3.26 -7.06
C PHE A 191 -20.53 -2.94 -7.24
N GLY A 192 -21.35 -3.97 -7.31
CA GLY A 192 -22.77 -3.82 -7.59
C GLY A 192 -23.08 -3.62 -9.08
N ASN A 193 -24.37 -3.53 -9.39
CA ASN A 193 -24.83 -3.29 -10.76
C ASN A 193 -24.89 -1.78 -11.04
N VAL A 194 -23.71 -1.16 -11.21
CA VAL A 194 -23.59 0.26 -11.52
C VAL A 194 -24.06 0.56 -12.95
N SER A 195 -24.67 1.73 -13.17
CA SER A 195 -24.95 2.22 -14.52
C SER A 195 -23.63 2.60 -15.21
N GLN A 196 -23.57 2.38 -16.50
CA GLN A 196 -22.40 2.75 -17.32
C GLN A 196 -22.90 3.56 -18.52
N GLU A 197 -22.33 4.73 -18.69
CA GLU A 197 -22.53 5.57 -19.85
C GLU A 197 -21.24 5.60 -20.71
N GLY A 198 -21.39 5.37 -22.01
CA GLY A 198 -20.29 5.36 -22.95
C GLY A 198 -19.39 4.13 -22.89
N THR A 199 -18.33 4.17 -23.69
CA THR A 199 -17.32 3.11 -23.78
C THR A 199 -16.17 3.44 -22.84
N LEU A 200 -15.91 2.58 -21.87
CA LEU A 200 -14.77 2.67 -20.96
C LEU A 200 -13.71 1.65 -21.34
N SER A 201 -12.46 2.00 -21.18
CA SER A 201 -11.34 1.07 -21.37
C SER A 201 -10.96 0.39 -20.04
N CYS A 202 -10.42 -0.82 -20.13
CA CYS A 202 -10.03 -1.61 -18.96
C CYS A 202 -8.80 -2.49 -19.24
N SER A 203 -8.35 -3.18 -18.20
CA SER A 203 -7.46 -4.34 -18.27
C SER A 203 -8.15 -5.53 -17.62
N GLY A 204 -7.85 -6.75 -18.08
CA GLY A 204 -8.37 -7.98 -17.48
C GLY A 204 -7.88 -8.27 -16.06
N ILE A 205 -6.83 -7.57 -15.63
CA ILE A 205 -6.31 -7.59 -14.25
C ILE A 205 -6.05 -6.16 -13.79
N SER A 206 -6.55 -5.81 -12.62
CA SER A 206 -6.48 -4.44 -12.11
C SER A 206 -6.23 -4.41 -10.60
N ASN A 207 -5.18 -3.69 -10.19
CA ASN A 207 -4.94 -3.32 -8.81
C ASN A 207 -5.67 -2.02 -8.49
N ILE A 208 -6.65 -2.05 -7.60
CA ILE A 208 -7.40 -0.86 -7.21
C ILE A 208 -6.65 0.01 -6.19
N ASP A 209 -5.57 -0.48 -5.60
CA ASP A 209 -4.70 0.26 -4.68
C ASP A 209 -3.42 0.78 -5.35
N LEU A 210 -3.47 0.99 -6.66
CA LEU A 210 -2.41 1.67 -7.40
C LEU A 210 -2.47 3.18 -7.13
N VAL A 211 -2.18 3.54 -5.87
CA VAL A 211 -2.20 4.91 -5.35
C VAL A 211 -0.77 5.42 -5.12
N PRO A 212 -0.54 6.75 -5.03
CA PRO A 212 0.82 7.31 -4.87
C PRO A 212 1.61 6.76 -3.67
N ALA A 213 0.94 6.42 -2.57
CA ALA A 213 1.56 5.82 -1.39
C ALA A 213 2.13 4.40 -1.66
N ASN A 214 1.66 3.72 -2.71
CA ASN A 214 2.07 2.36 -3.08
C ASN A 214 3.00 2.32 -4.30
N ILE A 215 3.53 3.45 -4.73
CA ILE A 215 4.51 3.57 -5.81
C ILE A 215 5.81 4.09 -5.22
N LEU A 216 6.83 3.23 -5.15
CA LEU A 216 8.17 3.58 -4.67
C LEU A 216 9.06 4.02 -5.83
N ILE A 217 9.84 5.07 -5.59
CA ILE A 217 10.80 5.62 -6.53
C ILE A 217 12.18 5.57 -5.87
N ASP A 218 13.09 4.82 -6.47
CA ASP A 218 14.50 4.73 -6.08
C ASP A 218 15.36 4.97 -7.32
N ASN A 219 15.88 6.18 -7.46
CA ASN A 219 16.55 6.66 -8.67
C ASN A 219 15.66 6.47 -9.91
N ASP A 220 16.08 5.62 -10.86
CA ASP A 220 15.33 5.32 -12.09
C ASP A 220 14.37 4.13 -11.93
N ARG A 221 14.41 3.42 -10.80
CA ARG A 221 13.56 2.26 -10.52
C ARG A 221 12.23 2.74 -9.94
N ILE A 222 11.14 2.36 -10.58
CA ILE A 222 9.78 2.64 -10.12
C ILE A 222 9.11 1.31 -9.80
N SER A 223 8.75 1.12 -8.55
CA SER A 223 8.20 -0.15 -8.07
C SER A 223 6.82 0.04 -7.43
N VAL A 224 5.90 -0.84 -7.78
CA VAL A 224 4.57 -0.92 -7.16
C VAL A 224 4.61 -1.96 -6.05
N ILE A 225 4.11 -1.57 -4.90
CA ILE A 225 3.95 -2.42 -3.72
C ILE A 225 2.47 -2.50 -3.35
N ASP A 226 2.15 -3.39 -2.42
CA ASP A 226 0.80 -3.51 -1.82
C ASP A 226 -0.33 -3.70 -2.84
N TYR A 227 -0.23 -4.78 -3.61
CA TYR A 227 -1.20 -5.16 -4.64
C TYR A 227 -2.19 -6.23 -4.18
N GLU A 228 -2.57 -6.23 -2.90
CA GLU A 228 -3.52 -7.18 -2.32
C GLU A 228 -4.90 -7.10 -2.96
N TRP A 229 -5.34 -5.89 -3.29
CA TRP A 229 -6.63 -5.63 -3.90
C TRP A 229 -6.54 -5.62 -5.43
N THR A 230 -6.04 -6.73 -5.95
CA THR A 230 -5.96 -6.98 -7.39
C THR A 230 -7.04 -7.99 -7.80
N PHE A 231 -7.79 -7.64 -8.81
CA PHE A 231 -8.89 -8.42 -9.35
C PHE A 231 -8.57 -8.93 -10.75
N ARG A 232 -8.95 -10.19 -11.04
CA ARG A 232 -8.82 -10.83 -12.36
C ARG A 232 -10.11 -10.72 -13.18
N PHE A 233 -10.71 -9.55 -13.14
CA PHE A 233 -11.84 -9.21 -13.99
C PHE A 233 -11.72 -7.74 -14.41
N PRO A 234 -12.37 -7.36 -15.52
CA PRO A 234 -12.30 -6.00 -16.03
C PRO A 234 -12.76 -4.97 -15.01
N ILE A 235 -11.94 -3.93 -14.80
CA ILE A 235 -12.28 -2.74 -14.02
C ILE A 235 -11.96 -1.52 -14.88
N PRO A 236 -12.86 -0.52 -14.99
CA PRO A 236 -12.60 0.67 -15.77
C PRO A 236 -11.33 1.40 -15.34
N GLY A 237 -10.43 1.70 -16.27
CA GLY A 237 -9.19 2.42 -15.99
C GLY A 237 -9.43 3.79 -15.36
N ASN A 238 -10.52 4.47 -15.74
CA ASN A 238 -10.92 5.74 -15.13
C ASN A 238 -11.22 5.62 -13.63
N PHE A 239 -11.73 4.47 -13.16
CA PHE A 239 -11.94 4.23 -11.76
C PHE A 239 -10.62 4.11 -11.00
N ILE A 240 -9.62 3.44 -11.58
CA ILE A 240 -8.27 3.35 -10.97
C ILE A 240 -7.63 4.74 -10.90
N ILE A 241 -7.73 5.53 -11.97
CA ILE A 241 -7.22 6.91 -12.01
C ILE A 241 -7.94 7.78 -10.97
N TYR A 242 -9.27 7.67 -10.89
CA TYR A 242 -10.04 8.39 -9.88
C TYR A 242 -9.55 8.05 -8.47
N ARG A 243 -9.37 6.76 -8.16
CA ARG A 243 -8.84 6.33 -6.84
C ARG A 243 -7.44 6.91 -6.58
N MET A 244 -6.54 6.84 -7.56
CA MET A 244 -5.18 7.39 -7.44
C MET A 244 -5.21 8.88 -7.03
N ILE A 245 -6.00 9.69 -7.72
CA ILE A 245 -6.11 11.14 -7.47
C ILE A 245 -6.88 11.40 -6.16
N HIS A 246 -8.03 10.76 -5.98
CA HIS A 246 -8.91 10.96 -4.83
C HIS A 246 -8.21 10.63 -3.51
N TYR A 247 -7.58 9.46 -3.40
CA TYR A 247 -6.87 9.07 -2.19
C TYR A 247 -5.70 9.99 -1.87
N TYR A 248 -5.01 10.47 -2.89
CA TYR A 248 -3.94 11.44 -2.67
C TYR A 248 -4.48 12.77 -2.14
N LEU A 249 -5.48 13.35 -2.78
CA LEU A 249 -5.99 14.67 -2.44
C LEU A 249 -6.76 14.71 -1.11
N GLU A 250 -7.47 13.64 -0.75
CA GLU A 250 -8.32 13.61 0.45
C GLU A 250 -7.56 13.20 1.71
N SER A 251 -6.37 12.61 1.61
CA SER A 251 -5.61 12.17 2.78
C SER A 251 -4.90 13.30 3.52
N ASP A 252 -4.68 14.48 2.91
CA ASP A 252 -4.15 15.67 3.57
C ASP A 252 -4.76 16.95 2.97
N GLY A 253 -5.25 17.84 3.85
CA GLY A 253 -5.84 19.11 3.45
C GLY A 253 -4.90 20.05 2.69
N LYS A 254 -3.58 19.96 2.90
CA LYS A 254 -2.57 20.75 2.17
C LYS A 254 -2.55 20.43 0.67
N ARG A 255 -2.89 19.19 0.29
CA ARG A 255 -2.90 18.72 -1.09
C ARG A 255 -4.03 19.30 -1.93
N ARG A 256 -5.02 19.93 -1.29
CA ARG A 256 -6.12 20.66 -1.98
C ARG A 256 -5.65 21.90 -2.76
N ALA A 257 -4.39 22.29 -2.61
CA ALA A 257 -3.75 23.30 -3.44
C ALA A 257 -3.54 22.83 -4.91
N LEU A 258 -3.58 21.51 -5.14
CA LEU A 258 -3.60 20.92 -6.47
C LEU A 258 -5.06 20.83 -6.93
N LYS A 259 -5.46 21.69 -7.83
CA LYS A 259 -6.85 21.77 -8.35
C LYS A 259 -6.88 21.54 -9.85
#